data_c7aff3fc6acd3713c6ec328aacff5d66
#
_entry.id   c7aff3fc6acd3713c6ec328aacff5d66
#
_cell.length_a   1.000
_cell.length_b   1.000
_cell.length_c   1.000
_cell.angle_alpha   90.00
_cell.angle_beta   90.00
_cell.angle_gamma   90.00
#
_symmetry.space_group_name_H-M   'P 1'
#
loop_
_entity.id
_entity.type
_entity.pdbx_description
1 polymer ?
#
loop_
_entity_poly.entity_id
_entity_poly.type
_entity_poly.pdbx_seq_one_letter_code
_entity_poly.pdbx_strand_id
1 'polypeptide(L)'
;MNIIKNRVDDVTILDIQGVIKLGESAREFSSYLEKVLNDENGPVMINFEAINYMDSTGLGELIGYLQKFEDRQRKMALVKPSHRILALQRQ
;
A
#
# COMPACT_ATOMS: atom_id res chain seq x y z
N MET A 1 -8.37 -10.83 0.47
CA MET A 1 -7.99 -9.42 0.25
C MET A 1 -8.61 -8.92 -1.03
N ASN A 2 -9.07 -7.71 -1.04
CA ASN A 2 -9.67 -7.10 -2.21
C ASN A 2 -9.10 -5.71 -2.40
N ILE A 3 -8.75 -5.34 -3.64
CA ILE A 3 -8.17 -4.03 -3.95
C ILE A 3 -9.02 -3.36 -5.02
N ILE A 4 -9.49 -2.15 -4.72
CA ILE A 4 -10.25 -1.34 -5.65
C ILE A 4 -9.40 -0.11 -5.99
N LYS A 5 -9.10 0.06 -7.27
CA LYS A 5 -8.28 1.17 -7.75
C LYS A 5 -9.13 2.24 -8.43
N ASN A 6 -8.93 3.47 -8.04
CA ASN A 6 -9.52 4.63 -8.70
C ASN A 6 -8.43 5.64 -9.01
N ARG A 7 -8.66 6.47 -10.01
CA ARG A 7 -7.78 7.61 -10.30
C ARG A 7 -8.61 8.89 -10.26
N VAL A 8 -8.11 9.85 -9.51
CA VAL A 8 -8.71 11.19 -9.42
C VAL A 8 -7.60 12.17 -9.78
N ASP A 9 -7.76 12.86 -10.89
CA ASP A 9 -6.70 13.69 -11.48
C ASP A 9 -5.48 12.81 -11.76
N ASP A 10 -4.34 13.11 -11.16
CA ASP A 10 -3.13 12.30 -11.33
C ASP A 10 -2.83 11.41 -10.11
N VAL A 11 -3.77 11.31 -9.17
CA VAL A 11 -3.62 10.51 -7.97
C VAL A 11 -4.25 9.14 -8.14
N THR A 12 -3.48 8.10 -7.84
CA THR A 12 -4.00 6.73 -7.80
C THR A 12 -4.45 6.42 -6.37
N ILE A 13 -5.70 6.02 -6.21
CA ILE A 13 -6.28 5.70 -4.91
C ILE A 13 -6.53 4.20 -4.84
N LEU A 14 -5.95 3.55 -3.84
CA LEU A 14 -6.12 2.12 -3.62
C LEU A 14 -6.92 1.90 -2.33
N ASP A 15 -8.12 1.36 -2.47
CA ASP A 15 -8.91 0.90 -1.32
C ASP A 15 -8.65 -0.58 -1.14
N ILE A 16 -8.05 -0.95 0.00
CA ILE A 16 -7.68 -2.32 0.27
C ILE A 16 -8.53 -2.85 1.42
N GLN A 17 -9.13 -4.02 1.19
CA GLN A 17 -10.04 -4.64 2.15
C GLN A 17 -9.55 -6.02 2.53
N GLY A 18 -9.70 -6.37 3.80
CA GLY A 18 -9.46 -7.71 4.29
C GLY A 18 -8.12 -7.86 5.01
N VAL A 19 -7.42 -8.94 4.71
CA VAL A 19 -6.23 -9.38 5.45
C VAL A 19 -5.03 -9.43 4.53
N ILE A 20 -3.89 -8.89 4.97
CA ILE A 20 -2.62 -8.98 4.24
C ILE A 20 -1.64 -9.71 5.15
N LYS A 21 -1.31 -10.94 4.79
CA LYS A 21 -0.40 -11.77 5.58
C LYS A 21 0.46 -12.64 4.70
N LEU A 22 1.47 -13.26 5.31
CA LEU A 22 2.36 -14.19 4.63
C LEU A 22 1.58 -15.15 3.75
N GLY A 23 2.01 -15.33 2.51
CA GLY A 23 1.39 -16.20 1.53
C GLY A 23 0.74 -15.40 0.42
N GLU A 24 -0.44 -15.83 -0.01
CA GLU A 24 -1.10 -15.32 -1.20
C GLU A 24 -1.42 -13.82 -1.12
N SER A 25 -1.97 -13.37 0.00
CA SER A 25 -2.40 -11.96 0.10
C SER A 25 -1.20 -11.01 0.10
N ALA A 26 -0.10 -11.36 0.77
CA ALA A 26 1.10 -10.53 0.72
C ALA A 26 1.67 -10.46 -0.70
N ARG A 27 1.65 -11.59 -1.44
CA ARG A 27 2.11 -11.61 -2.83
C ARG A 27 1.21 -10.79 -3.75
N GLU A 28 -0.11 -10.88 -3.57
CA GLU A 28 -1.05 -10.07 -4.35
C GLU A 28 -0.85 -8.59 -4.10
N PHE A 29 -0.68 -8.21 -2.83
CA PHE A 29 -0.44 -6.83 -2.44
C PHE A 29 0.84 -6.30 -3.10
N SER A 30 1.92 -7.05 -2.98
CA SER A 30 3.21 -6.69 -3.57
C SER A 30 3.12 -6.56 -5.10
N SER A 31 2.50 -7.54 -5.76
CA SER A 31 2.33 -7.52 -7.22
C SER A 31 1.51 -6.33 -7.69
N TYR A 32 0.48 -6.00 -6.92
CA TYR A 32 -0.38 -4.87 -7.26
C TYR A 32 0.37 -3.55 -7.15
N LEU A 33 1.14 -3.37 -6.08
CA LEU A 33 1.95 -2.16 -5.91
C LEU A 33 3.03 -2.05 -6.98
N GLU A 34 3.64 -3.20 -7.36
CA GLU A 34 4.62 -3.21 -8.43
C GLU A 34 4.01 -2.74 -9.76
N LYS A 35 2.80 -3.18 -10.03
CA LYS A 35 2.07 -2.78 -11.23
C LYS A 35 1.78 -1.28 -11.24
N VAL A 36 1.32 -0.74 -10.12
CA VAL A 36 1.05 0.69 -9.98
C VAL A 36 2.34 1.48 -10.13
N LEU A 37 3.43 0.98 -9.58
CA LEU A 37 4.74 1.63 -9.68
C LEU A 37 5.19 1.75 -11.13
N ASN A 38 4.98 0.71 -11.94
CA ASN A 38 5.48 0.66 -13.31
C ASN A 38 4.53 1.24 -14.35
N ASP A 39 3.22 1.09 -14.14
CA ASP A 39 2.23 1.41 -15.17
C ASP A 39 1.62 2.80 -15.02
N GLU A 40 1.76 3.42 -13.86
CA GLU A 40 1.13 4.70 -13.58
C GLU A 40 2.13 5.72 -13.05
N ASN A 41 1.75 6.99 -13.09
CA ASN A 41 2.59 8.09 -12.62
C ASN A 41 1.83 8.86 -11.53
N GLY A 42 2.57 9.72 -10.83
CA GLY A 42 1.98 10.60 -9.83
C GLY A 42 1.87 9.97 -8.45
N PRO A 43 1.26 10.71 -7.52
CA PRO A 43 1.13 10.22 -6.14
C PRO A 43 0.16 9.06 -6.02
N VAL A 44 0.36 8.27 -4.97
CA VAL A 44 -0.50 7.13 -4.64
C VAL A 44 -1.02 7.31 -3.22
N MET A 45 -2.30 7.03 -3.04
CA MET A 45 -2.94 7.07 -1.73
C MET A 45 -3.50 5.69 -1.43
N ILE A 46 -3.12 5.11 -0.29
CA ILE A 46 -3.63 3.80 0.11
C ILE A 46 -4.54 3.97 1.31
N ASN A 47 -5.79 3.54 1.15
CA ASN A 47 -6.78 3.60 2.22
C ASN A 47 -6.79 2.27 2.98
N PHE A 48 -6.46 2.33 4.27
CA PHE A 48 -6.37 1.18 5.16
C PHE A 48 -7.59 0.98 6.05
N GLU A 49 -8.62 1.79 5.88
CA GLU A 49 -9.78 1.74 6.78
C GLU A 49 -10.42 0.35 6.86
N ALA A 50 -10.46 -0.36 5.75
CA ALA A 50 -11.10 -1.68 5.67
C ALA A 50 -10.13 -2.85 5.78
N ILE A 51 -8.88 -2.60 6.18
CA ILE A 51 -7.93 -3.67 6.46
C ILE A 51 -8.15 -4.17 7.88
N ASN A 52 -8.47 -5.46 8.00
CA ASN A 52 -8.73 -6.09 9.29
C ASN A 52 -7.47 -6.56 10.00
N TYR A 53 -6.44 -6.90 9.24
CA TYR A 53 -5.19 -7.44 9.81
C TYR A 53 -4.06 -7.33 8.80
N MET A 54 -2.86 -7.02 9.31
CA MET A 54 -1.65 -7.03 8.51
C MET A 54 -0.52 -7.56 9.38
N ASP A 55 0.15 -8.63 8.93
CA ASP A 55 1.30 -9.17 9.66
C ASP A 55 2.59 -8.46 9.25
N SER A 56 3.72 -8.91 9.83
CA SER A 56 5.02 -8.31 9.55
C SER A 56 5.44 -8.47 8.09
N THR A 57 5.00 -9.52 7.41
CA THR A 57 5.30 -9.73 5.99
C THR A 57 4.59 -8.69 5.14
N GLY A 58 3.28 -8.49 5.37
CA GLY A 58 2.53 -7.44 4.67
C GLY A 58 3.08 -6.06 4.94
N LEU A 59 3.42 -5.79 6.20
CA LEU A 59 4.00 -4.52 6.59
C LEU A 59 5.36 -4.29 5.93
N GLY A 60 6.20 -5.33 5.85
CA GLY A 60 7.49 -5.24 5.17
C GLY A 60 7.35 -4.90 3.70
N GLU A 61 6.36 -5.50 3.02
CA GLU A 61 6.07 -5.16 1.63
C GLU A 61 5.64 -3.70 1.49
N LEU A 62 4.78 -3.23 2.39
CA LEU A 62 4.35 -1.83 2.39
C LEU A 62 5.54 -0.88 2.53
N ILE A 63 6.40 -1.12 3.50
CA ILE A 63 7.56 -0.27 3.77
C ILE A 63 8.50 -0.29 2.57
N GLY A 64 8.74 -1.48 1.99
CA GLY A 64 9.57 -1.61 0.80
C GLY A 64 9.06 -0.79 -0.38
N TYR A 65 7.75 -0.81 -0.60
CA TYR A 65 7.16 -0.02 -1.69
C TYR A 65 7.11 1.47 -1.39
N LEU A 66 6.93 1.86 -0.12
CA LEU A 66 7.08 3.27 0.25
C LEU A 66 8.43 3.80 -0.21
N GLN A 67 9.48 3.03 0.03
CA GLN A 67 10.83 3.41 -0.38
C GLN A 67 10.98 3.45 -1.90
N LYS A 68 10.46 2.44 -2.60
CA LYS A 68 10.54 2.39 -4.06
C LYS A 68 9.82 3.57 -4.72
N PHE A 69 8.66 3.95 -4.21
CA PHE A 69 7.93 5.10 -4.74
C PHE A 69 8.69 6.40 -4.46
N GLU A 70 9.25 6.53 -3.26
CA GLU A 70 10.06 7.69 -2.89
C GLU A 70 11.28 7.82 -3.80
N ASP A 71 11.95 6.71 -4.12
CA ASP A 71 13.11 6.70 -5.02
C ASP A 71 12.76 7.20 -6.42
N ARG A 72 11.50 7.08 -6.82
CA ARG A 72 11.00 7.60 -8.09
C ARG A 72 10.35 8.97 -7.94
N GLN A 73 10.56 9.62 -6.81
CA GLN A 73 9.98 10.94 -6.50
C GLN A 73 8.44 10.93 -6.58
N ARG A 74 7.84 9.80 -6.21
CA ARG A 74 6.40 9.63 -6.16
C ARG A 74 5.96 9.50 -4.72
N LYS A 75 5.06 10.35 -4.30
CA LYS A 75 4.58 10.35 -2.93
C LYS A 75 3.56 9.23 -2.72
N MET A 76 3.73 8.46 -1.65
CA MET A 76 2.74 7.47 -1.23
C MET A 76 2.20 7.89 0.13
N ALA A 77 0.90 8.15 0.20
CA ALA A 77 0.24 8.55 1.44
C ALA A 77 -0.60 7.39 1.96
N LEU A 78 -0.57 7.20 3.28
CA LEU A 78 -1.40 6.19 3.95
C LEU A 78 -2.57 6.89 4.61
N VAL A 79 -3.79 6.44 4.27
CA VAL A 79 -5.02 7.02 4.80
C VAL A 79 -5.61 6.05 5.81
N LYS A 80 -5.90 6.57 7.01
CA LYS A 80 -6.49 5.81 8.11
C LYS A 80 -5.71 4.55 8.51
N PRO A 81 -4.35 4.62 8.59
CA PRO A 81 -3.59 3.48 9.08
C PRO A 81 -3.83 3.31 10.58
N SER A 82 -3.70 2.07 11.07
CA SER A 82 -3.81 1.81 12.49
C SER A 82 -2.59 2.36 13.24
N HIS A 83 -2.73 2.56 14.54
CA HIS A 83 -1.62 3.01 15.38
C HIS A 83 -0.41 2.09 15.27
N ARG A 84 -0.65 0.79 15.13
CA ARG A 84 0.42 -0.19 14.98
C ARG A 84 1.23 0.04 13.71
N ILE A 85 0.55 0.30 12.60
CA ILE A 85 1.23 0.59 11.32
C ILE A 85 2.03 1.88 11.43
N LEU A 86 1.45 2.92 12.02
CA LEU A 86 2.14 4.20 12.20
C LEU A 86 3.37 4.06 13.08
N ALA A 87 3.28 3.30 14.17
CA ALA A 87 4.40 3.11 15.09
C ALA A 87 5.56 2.40 14.42
N LEU A 88 5.28 1.36 13.61
CA LEU A 88 6.31 0.62 12.89
C LEU A 88 6.96 1.45 11.79
N GLN A 89 6.21 2.35 11.19
CA GLN A 89 6.70 3.22 10.13
C GLN A 89 7.70 4.27 10.63
N ARG A 90 7.65 4.60 11.92
CA ARG A 90 8.53 5.61 12.52
C ARG A 90 9.90 5.08 12.93
N GLN A 91 10.09 3.77 12.84
CA GLN A 91 11.39 3.17 13.14
C GLN A 91 12.32 3.19 11.89
#